data_d604928989668de2b17c789d32318406
#
_entry.id   d604928989668de2b17c789d32318406
#
_cell.length_a   1.000
_cell.length_b   1.000
_cell.length_c   1.000
_cell.angle_alpha   90.00
_cell.angle_beta   90.00
_cell.angle_gamma   90.00
#
_symmetry.space_group_name_H-M   'P 1'
#
loop_
_entity.id
_entity.type
_entity.pdbx_description
1 polymer ?
#
loop_
_entity_poly.entity_id
_entity_poly.type
_entity_poly.pdbx_seq_one_letter_code
_entity_poly.pdbx_strand_id
1 'polypeptide(L)'
;MKGLHLTKAIHAILANAGITNVHAIVAEENTPQPFAVYRRASLSVDDTKDRLAQDQRATLSVQVVSMDYQSGLMLADSITNALVGKTGTFEGVYIDDISLADAAEMYNDTSYLQDLTFDITIENE
;
A
#
# COMPACT_ATOMS: atom_id res chain seq x y z
N MET A 1 -11.52 -13.11 8.54
CA MET A 1 -11.15 -11.68 8.62
C MET A 1 -10.47 -11.26 7.35
N LYS A 2 -11.16 -10.49 6.55
CA LYS A 2 -10.70 -10.14 5.20
C LYS A 2 -9.52 -9.16 5.17
N GLY A 3 -9.38 -8.33 6.21
CA GLY A 3 -8.24 -7.42 6.29
C GLY A 3 -6.88 -8.09 6.29
N LEU A 4 -6.82 -9.36 6.69
CA LEU A 4 -5.57 -10.13 6.61
C LEU A 4 -5.13 -10.35 5.16
N HIS A 5 -6.04 -10.24 4.20
CA HIS A 5 -5.76 -10.41 2.78
C HIS A 5 -5.54 -9.09 2.05
N LEU A 6 -5.35 -8.00 2.79
CA LEU A 6 -5.23 -6.66 2.21
C LEU A 6 -4.13 -6.57 1.16
N THR A 7 -2.99 -7.18 1.38
CA THR A 7 -1.88 -7.09 0.43
C THR A 7 -2.22 -7.68 -0.94
N LYS A 8 -3.09 -8.68 -0.98
CA LYS A 8 -3.59 -9.21 -2.26
C LYS A 8 -4.44 -8.19 -2.99
N ALA A 9 -5.30 -7.47 -2.25
CA ALA A 9 -6.13 -6.42 -2.82
C ALA A 9 -5.28 -5.28 -3.37
N ILE A 10 -4.27 -4.86 -2.63
CA ILE A 10 -3.34 -3.81 -3.04
C ILE A 10 -2.59 -4.23 -4.32
N HIS A 11 -2.13 -5.47 -4.37
CA HIS A 11 -1.47 -5.98 -5.57
C HIS A 11 -2.38 -5.88 -6.79
N ALA A 12 -3.65 -6.26 -6.65
CA ALA A 12 -4.61 -6.18 -7.74
C ALA A 12 -4.83 -4.74 -8.22
N ILE A 13 -4.96 -3.80 -7.28
CA ILE A 13 -5.15 -2.38 -7.61
C ILE A 13 -3.94 -1.86 -8.40
N LEU A 14 -2.74 -2.14 -7.93
CA LEU A 14 -1.51 -1.67 -8.58
C LEU A 14 -1.32 -2.32 -9.95
N ALA A 15 -1.59 -3.62 -10.06
CA ALA A 15 -1.50 -4.33 -11.34
C ALA A 15 -2.49 -3.76 -12.36
N ASN A 16 -3.72 -3.46 -11.94
CA ASN A 16 -4.73 -2.85 -12.81
C ASN A 16 -4.33 -1.45 -13.28
N ALA A 17 -3.51 -0.76 -12.50
CA ALA A 17 -2.98 0.55 -12.87
C ALA A 17 -1.72 0.47 -13.74
N GLY A 18 -1.27 -0.75 -14.07
CA GLY A 18 -0.08 -0.96 -14.88
C GLY A 18 1.23 -0.84 -14.13
N ILE A 19 1.18 -0.84 -12.81
CA ILE A 19 2.38 -0.74 -11.95
C ILE A 19 2.83 -2.16 -11.61
N THR A 20 3.97 -2.57 -12.17
CA THR A 20 4.44 -3.97 -12.06
C THR A 20 5.70 -4.13 -11.21
N ASN A 21 6.42 -3.05 -10.94
CA ASN A 21 7.66 -3.10 -10.17
C ASN A 21 7.40 -2.90 -8.67
N VAL A 22 6.45 -3.67 -8.14
CA VAL A 22 6.04 -3.64 -6.74
C VAL A 22 6.03 -5.06 -6.18
N HIS A 23 6.45 -5.20 -4.93
CA HIS A 23 6.63 -6.49 -4.29
C HIS A 23 6.05 -6.48 -2.89
N ALA A 24 5.36 -7.55 -2.51
CA ALA A 24 4.80 -7.70 -1.17
C ALA A 24 5.91 -8.13 -0.20
N ILE A 25 6.05 -7.43 0.90
CA ILE A 25 6.91 -7.71 2.05
C ILE A 25 8.40 -7.56 1.73
N VAL A 26 8.90 -8.20 0.67
CA VAL A 26 10.33 -8.22 0.37
C VAL A 26 10.54 -8.25 -1.14
N ALA A 27 11.57 -7.55 -1.60
CA ALA A 27 12.07 -7.64 -2.96
C ALA A 27 13.33 -8.50 -2.95
N GLU A 28 13.50 -9.30 -3.98
CA GLU A 28 14.71 -10.11 -4.13
C GLU A 28 15.94 -9.24 -4.31
N GLU A 29 17.09 -9.76 -3.85
CA GLU A 29 18.37 -9.14 -4.13
C GLU A 29 18.55 -8.99 -5.64
N ASN A 30 19.10 -7.89 -6.09
CA ASN A 30 19.27 -7.56 -7.50
C ASN A 30 17.97 -7.18 -8.24
N THR A 31 16.89 -6.90 -7.51
CA THR A 31 15.68 -6.36 -8.14
C THR A 31 16.00 -5.04 -8.83
N PRO A 32 15.61 -4.89 -10.11
CA PRO A 32 15.87 -3.63 -10.82
C PRO A 32 15.19 -2.43 -10.16
N GLN A 33 15.91 -1.33 -10.05
CA GLN A 33 15.37 -0.08 -9.52
C GLN A 33 14.86 0.80 -10.67
N PRO A 34 13.80 1.61 -10.46
CA PRO A 34 13.08 1.76 -9.19
C PRO A 34 12.12 0.60 -8.92
N PHE A 35 11.93 0.29 -7.66
CA PHE A 35 10.91 -0.67 -7.26
C PHE A 35 10.29 -0.22 -5.93
N ALA A 36 9.17 -0.83 -5.58
CA ALA A 36 8.52 -0.57 -4.30
C ALA A 36 8.23 -1.88 -3.58
N VAL A 37 8.27 -1.81 -2.25
CA VAL A 37 7.90 -2.91 -1.37
C VAL A 37 6.76 -2.41 -0.50
N TYR A 38 5.69 -3.19 -0.42
CA TYR A 38 4.55 -2.82 0.42
C TYR A 38 4.23 -3.92 1.41
N ARG A 39 3.72 -3.50 2.57
CA ARG A 39 3.31 -4.44 3.61
C ARG A 39 2.18 -3.83 4.44
N ARG A 40 1.36 -4.69 5.01
CA ARG A 40 0.39 -4.25 6.01
C ARG A 40 1.15 -4.05 7.32
N ALA A 41 1.27 -2.80 7.76
CA ALA A 41 1.99 -2.47 8.98
C ALA A 41 1.14 -2.75 10.22
N SER A 42 -0.18 -2.57 10.12
CA SER A 42 -1.09 -2.84 11.21
C SER A 42 -2.49 -3.14 10.69
N LEU A 43 -3.28 -3.80 11.52
CA LEU A 43 -4.69 -4.05 11.29
C LEU A 43 -5.41 -3.99 12.62
N SER A 44 -6.47 -3.19 12.69
CA SER A 44 -7.32 -3.11 13.86
C SER A 44 -8.78 -3.27 13.46
N VAL A 45 -9.59 -3.72 14.39
CA VAL A 45 -11.02 -3.87 14.21
C VAL A 45 -11.72 -2.85 15.10
N ASP A 46 -12.66 -2.09 14.52
CA ASP A 46 -13.45 -1.16 15.30
C ASP A 46 -14.27 -1.93 16.33
N ASP A 47 -14.03 -1.62 17.60
CA ASP A 47 -14.72 -2.27 18.71
C ASP A 47 -16.07 -1.59 18.94
N THR A 48 -17.03 -1.91 18.08
CA THR A 48 -18.38 -1.42 18.23
C THR A 48 -19.25 -2.46 18.92
N LYS A 49 -20.36 -2.01 19.51
CA LYS A 49 -21.31 -2.92 20.15
C LYS A 49 -22.04 -3.79 19.12
N ASP A 50 -22.11 -3.35 17.89
CA ASP A 50 -22.72 -4.11 16.81
C ASP A 50 -21.62 -4.87 16.05
N ARG A 51 -21.47 -6.13 16.40
CA ARG A 51 -20.44 -7.00 15.82
C ARG A 51 -20.71 -7.38 14.37
N LEU A 52 -21.92 -7.16 13.88
CA LEU A 52 -22.27 -7.51 12.51
C LEU A 52 -21.76 -6.49 11.51
N ALA A 53 -21.42 -5.29 11.96
CA ALA A 53 -21.01 -4.19 11.10
C ALA A 53 -19.64 -3.64 11.48
N GLN A 54 -18.74 -4.49 11.97
CA GLN A 54 -17.40 -4.06 12.35
C GLN A 54 -16.55 -3.78 11.11
N ASP A 55 -16.07 -2.54 11.02
CA ASP A 55 -15.09 -2.17 10.02
C ASP A 55 -13.69 -2.48 10.52
N GLN A 56 -12.82 -2.72 9.58
CA GLN A 56 -11.40 -2.93 9.86
C GLN A 56 -10.61 -1.74 9.35
N ARG A 57 -9.58 -1.38 10.09
CA ARG A 57 -8.67 -0.31 9.71
C ARG A 57 -7.26 -0.85 9.61
N ALA A 58 -6.62 -0.58 8.51
CA ALA A 58 -5.28 -1.04 8.26
C ALA A 58 -4.35 0.11 7.92
N THR A 59 -3.10 -0.06 8.28
CA THR A 59 -2.03 0.82 7.83
C THR A 59 -1.17 0.06 6.83
N LEU A 60 -1.03 0.61 5.64
CA LEU A 60 -0.18 0.07 4.59
C LEU A 60 1.09 0.89 4.51
N SER A 61 2.24 0.24 4.60
CA SER A 61 3.53 0.89 4.43
C SER A 61 4.07 0.54 3.05
N VAL A 62 4.48 1.55 2.30
CA VAL A 62 5.06 1.39 0.97
C VAL A 62 6.41 2.10 0.96
N GLN A 63 7.46 1.38 0.61
CA GLN A 63 8.79 1.97 0.46
C GLN A 63 9.22 1.86 -1.00
N VAL A 64 9.49 2.99 -1.61
CA VAL A 64 10.02 3.07 -2.97
C VAL A 64 11.53 3.23 -2.89
N VAL A 65 12.26 2.43 -3.66
CA VAL A 65 13.72 2.41 -3.68
C VAL A 65 14.18 2.74 -5.09
N SER A 66 15.05 3.74 -5.23
CA SER A 66 15.56 4.16 -6.53
C SER A 66 16.97 4.71 -6.43
N MET A 67 17.80 4.40 -7.43
CA MET A 67 19.12 4.99 -7.58
C MET A 67 19.04 6.43 -8.09
N ASP A 68 17.93 6.80 -8.71
CA ASP A 68 17.67 8.13 -9.25
C ASP A 68 16.49 8.76 -8.53
N TYR A 69 16.69 9.98 -8.01
CA TYR A 69 15.66 10.66 -7.22
C TYR A 69 14.36 10.83 -8.00
N GLN A 70 14.48 11.31 -9.25
CA GLN A 70 13.28 11.59 -10.06
C GLN A 70 12.48 10.32 -10.37
N SER A 71 13.16 9.23 -10.70
CA SER A 71 12.48 7.95 -10.99
C SER A 71 11.75 7.41 -9.78
N GLY A 72 12.35 7.52 -8.60
CA GLY A 72 11.70 7.11 -7.35
C GLY A 72 10.49 7.97 -7.04
N LEU A 73 10.61 9.27 -7.24
CA LEU A 73 9.50 10.21 -7.01
C LEU A 73 8.34 9.91 -7.95
N MET A 74 8.61 9.63 -9.23
CA MET A 74 7.59 9.28 -10.20
C MET A 74 6.86 7.99 -9.85
N LEU A 75 7.58 6.98 -9.39
CA LEU A 75 6.97 5.73 -8.96
C LEU A 75 6.09 5.94 -7.71
N ALA A 76 6.60 6.69 -6.74
CA ALA A 76 5.82 7.01 -5.54
C ALA A 76 4.54 7.76 -5.89
N ASP A 77 4.60 8.71 -6.82
CA ASP A 77 3.45 9.46 -7.29
C ASP A 77 2.44 8.55 -8.00
N SER A 78 2.91 7.65 -8.85
CA SER A 78 2.05 6.69 -9.54
C SER A 78 1.32 5.77 -8.57
N ILE A 79 2.02 5.27 -7.55
CA ILE A 79 1.42 4.42 -6.53
C ILE A 79 0.37 5.19 -5.74
N THR A 80 0.70 6.41 -5.33
CA THR A 80 -0.23 7.26 -4.57
C THR A 80 -1.49 7.54 -5.39
N ASN A 81 -1.34 7.90 -6.65
CA ASN A 81 -2.48 8.17 -7.53
C ASN A 81 -3.34 6.92 -7.77
N ALA A 82 -2.73 5.74 -7.77
CA ALA A 82 -3.48 4.49 -7.96
C ALA A 82 -4.27 4.10 -6.70
N LEU A 83 -3.76 4.43 -5.53
CA LEU A 83 -4.33 3.98 -4.26
C LEU A 83 -5.30 4.96 -3.62
N VAL A 84 -4.95 6.26 -3.58
CA VAL A 84 -5.75 7.25 -2.84
C VAL A 84 -7.13 7.39 -3.46
N GLY A 85 -8.15 7.27 -2.62
CA GLY A 85 -9.55 7.38 -3.02
C GLY A 85 -10.14 6.13 -3.66
N LYS A 86 -9.36 5.04 -3.74
CA LYS A 86 -9.85 3.80 -4.35
C LYS A 86 -10.88 3.14 -3.46
N THR A 87 -11.98 2.70 -4.07
CA THR A 87 -13.05 1.98 -3.39
C THR A 87 -13.47 0.78 -4.22
N GLY A 88 -14.07 -0.20 -3.58
CA GLY A 88 -14.59 -1.38 -4.26
C GLY A 88 -14.05 -2.67 -3.70
N THR A 89 -14.41 -3.77 -4.34
CA THR A 89 -13.98 -5.11 -3.93
C THR A 89 -12.81 -5.55 -4.79
N PHE A 90 -11.70 -5.90 -4.15
CA PHE A 90 -10.49 -6.39 -4.80
C PHE A 90 -10.05 -7.67 -4.09
N GLU A 91 -9.95 -8.76 -4.84
CA GLU A 91 -9.57 -10.07 -4.29
C GLU A 91 -10.42 -10.45 -3.05
N GLY A 92 -11.71 -10.16 -3.09
CA GLY A 92 -12.63 -10.48 -2.00
C GLY A 92 -12.58 -9.50 -0.82
N VAL A 93 -11.77 -8.46 -0.89
CA VAL A 93 -11.65 -7.45 0.17
C VAL A 93 -12.36 -6.18 -0.28
N TYR A 94 -13.37 -5.73 0.48
CA TYR A 94 -14.08 -4.49 0.17
C TYR A 94 -13.37 -3.33 0.84
N ILE A 95 -12.81 -2.45 0.01
CA ILE A 95 -12.10 -1.24 0.47
C ILE A 95 -13.07 -0.07 0.39
N ASP A 96 -13.30 0.58 1.53
CA ASP A 96 -14.17 1.74 1.63
C ASP A 96 -13.43 3.03 1.38
N ASP A 97 -12.17 3.13 1.80
CA ASP A 97 -11.36 4.32 1.59
C ASP A 97 -9.88 3.99 1.74
N ILE A 98 -9.07 4.70 0.95
CA ILE A 98 -7.61 4.73 1.10
C ILE A 98 -7.18 6.19 1.11
N SER A 99 -6.48 6.61 2.16
CA SER A 99 -5.93 7.96 2.27
C SER A 99 -4.43 7.90 2.55
N LEU A 100 -3.71 8.91 2.09
CA LEU A 100 -2.29 9.04 2.40
C LEU A 100 -2.16 9.69 3.78
N ALA A 101 -1.56 8.98 4.72
CA ALA A 101 -1.40 9.44 6.09
C ALA A 101 -0.07 10.16 6.28
N ASP A 102 0.99 9.70 5.61
CA ASP A 102 2.32 10.28 5.78
C ASP A 102 3.17 9.93 4.58
N ALA A 103 4.13 10.80 4.29
CA ALA A 103 5.12 10.58 3.23
C ALA A 103 6.44 11.20 3.68
N ALA A 104 7.48 10.39 3.68
CA ALA A 104 8.80 10.83 4.09
C ALA A 104 9.81 10.39 3.05
N GLU A 105 10.90 11.11 2.92
CA GLU A 105 11.96 10.72 2.00
C GLU A 105 13.30 10.73 2.71
N MET A 106 14.17 9.83 2.28
CA MET A 106 15.51 9.73 2.82
C MET A 106 16.47 9.18 1.76
N TYR A 107 17.74 9.27 2.05
CA TYR A 107 18.79 8.67 1.24
C TYR A 107 19.65 7.79 2.15
N ASN A 108 19.81 6.52 1.78
CA ASN A 108 20.81 5.68 2.41
C ASN A 108 22.09 5.70 1.53
N ASP A 109 23.09 4.93 1.85
CA ASP A 109 24.39 4.99 1.17
C ASP A 109 24.31 4.68 -0.34
N THR A 110 23.21 4.12 -0.82
CA THR A 110 23.10 3.62 -2.18
C THR A 110 21.86 4.07 -2.94
N SER A 111 20.78 4.44 -2.25
CA SER A 111 19.50 4.68 -2.90
C SER A 111 18.69 5.78 -2.23
N TYR A 112 17.83 6.42 -3.02
CA TYR A 112 16.80 7.31 -2.52
C TYR A 112 15.59 6.47 -2.12
N LEU A 113 14.98 6.80 -0.98
CA LEU A 113 13.83 6.11 -0.43
C LEU A 113 12.67 7.08 -0.29
N GLN A 114 11.48 6.64 -0.75
CA GLN A 114 10.21 7.34 -0.50
C GLN A 114 9.37 6.41 0.36
N ASP A 115 9.12 6.82 1.60
CA ASP A 115 8.32 6.04 2.55
C ASP A 115 6.92 6.61 2.61
N LEU A 116 5.95 5.83 2.16
CA LEU A 116 4.55 6.24 2.11
C LEU A 116 3.75 5.41 3.11
N THR A 117 2.86 6.07 3.82
CA THR A 117 1.97 5.39 4.76
C THR A 117 0.54 5.71 4.38
N PHE A 118 -0.27 4.69 4.17
CA PHE A 118 -1.68 4.82 3.80
C PHE A 118 -2.56 4.26 4.90
N ASP A 119 -3.65 4.96 5.18
CA ASP A 119 -4.72 4.48 6.05
C ASP A 119 -5.83 3.92 5.18
N ILE A 120 -6.27 2.69 5.49
CA ILE A 120 -7.24 1.97 4.70
C ILE A 120 -8.38 1.51 5.59
N THR A 121 -9.61 1.84 5.17
CA THR A 121 -10.80 1.35 5.83
C THR A 121 -11.37 0.19 5.00
N ILE A 122 -11.56 -0.95 5.64
CA ILE A 122 -12.05 -2.17 5.02
C ILE A 122 -13.40 -2.49 5.65
N GLU A 123 -14.43 -2.62 4.82
CA GLU A 123 -15.73 -3.02 5.30
C GLU A 123 -15.78 -4.54 5.53
N ASN A 124 -16.36 -4.91 6.63
CA ASN A 124 -16.60 -6.30 6.95
C ASN A 124 -17.94 -6.71 6.35
N GLU A 125 -17.88 -7.52 5.32
CA GLU A 125 -19.08 -8.09 4.71
C GLU A 125 -19.38 -9.46 5.25
#